data_22fa5d74bab27d1ce5091a16048767a0
#
_entry.id   22fa5d74bab27d1ce5091a16048767a0
#
_cell.length_a   1.000
_cell.length_b   1.000
_cell.length_c   1.000
_cell.angle_alpha   90.00
_cell.angle_beta   90.00
_cell.angle_gamma   90.00
#
_symmetry.space_group_name_H-M   'P 1'
#
loop_
_entity.id
_entity.type
_entity.pdbx_description
1 polymer ?
#
loop_
_entity_poly.entity_id
_entity_poly.type
_entity_poly.pdbx_seq_one_letter_code
_entity_poly.pdbx_strand_id
1 'polypeptide(L)'
;MKLKVEFDRLGVQEPSIAQAILETGIAANIERAVIDGDEGWTLISVADDEVERFIAALSKPGVSIRIQKNAVSHNITECVDCGLCISICQKKVFSFDEDWKLVVEPERCVLCGRCAEFCPQRALSILK
;
A
#
# COMPACT_ATOMS: atom_id res chain seq x y z
N MET A 1 0.25 -2.42 10.36
CA MET A 1 -0.86 -1.75 9.62
C MET A 1 -0.27 -0.79 8.61
N LYS A 2 -0.88 -0.74 7.43
CA LYS A 2 -0.40 0.13 6.35
C LYS A 2 -1.23 1.40 6.27
N LEU A 3 -0.55 2.52 6.10
CA LEU A 3 -1.16 3.83 5.95
C LEU A 3 -0.80 4.39 4.59
N LYS A 4 -1.80 4.86 3.86
CA LYS A 4 -1.58 5.66 2.66
C LYS A 4 -1.67 7.13 3.03
N VAL A 5 -0.56 7.82 2.89
CA VAL A 5 -0.43 9.25 3.24
C VAL A 5 -0.32 10.04 1.96
N GLU A 6 -1.29 10.92 1.72
CA GLU A 6 -1.32 11.79 0.53
C GLU A 6 -0.96 13.21 0.92
N PHE A 7 -0.15 13.84 0.10
CA PHE A 7 0.31 15.22 0.30
C PHE A 7 -0.18 16.10 -0.85
N ASP A 8 -0.74 17.25 -0.51
CA ASP A 8 -1.05 18.28 -1.49
C ASP A 8 0.19 19.18 -1.71
N ARG A 9 0.02 20.27 -2.44
CA ARG A 9 1.10 21.20 -2.77
C ARG A 9 1.82 21.78 -1.53
N LEU A 10 1.09 22.02 -0.45
CA LEU A 10 1.66 22.50 0.81
C LEU A 10 2.32 21.37 1.58
N GLY A 11 1.65 20.23 1.68
CA GLY A 11 2.12 19.08 2.46
C GLY A 11 3.41 18.48 1.91
N VAL A 12 3.60 18.50 0.59
CA VAL A 12 4.78 17.92 -0.06
C VAL A 12 6.06 18.69 0.25
N GLN A 13 5.95 19.97 0.62
CA GLN A 13 7.08 20.82 0.96
C GLN A 13 7.58 20.64 2.39
N GLU A 14 6.80 20.01 3.23
CA GLU A 14 7.12 19.80 4.65
C GLU A 14 7.60 18.37 4.91
N PRO A 15 8.60 18.17 5.78
CA PRO A 15 9.08 16.83 6.12
C PRO A 15 8.15 16.14 7.13
N SER A 16 6.87 15.99 6.78
CA SER A 16 5.81 15.55 7.71
C SER A 16 6.06 14.16 8.30
N ILE A 17 6.48 13.20 7.48
CA ILE A 17 6.76 11.83 7.94
C ILE A 17 7.96 11.81 8.88
N ALA A 18 9.04 12.50 8.50
CA ALA A 18 10.23 12.57 9.33
C ALA A 18 9.95 13.24 10.67
N GLN A 19 9.16 14.32 10.67
CA GLN A 19 8.75 15.01 11.89
C GLN A 19 7.90 14.11 12.78
N ALA A 20 6.96 13.36 12.21
CA ALA A 20 6.14 12.42 12.95
C ALA A 20 6.98 11.32 13.62
N ILE A 21 7.96 10.79 12.91
CA ILE A 21 8.89 9.80 13.46
C ILE A 21 9.70 10.38 14.62
N LEU A 22 10.21 11.59 14.47
CA LEU A 22 10.99 12.26 15.51
C LEU A 22 10.15 12.60 16.76
N GLU A 23 8.92 13.07 16.56
CA GLU A 23 8.02 13.45 17.66
C GLU A 23 7.53 12.23 18.46
N THR A 24 7.22 11.14 17.79
CA THR A 24 6.63 9.95 18.41
C THR A 24 7.66 8.90 18.80
N GLY A 25 8.82 8.89 18.15
CA GLY A 25 9.81 7.82 18.27
C GLY A 25 9.37 6.50 17.66
N ILE A 26 8.30 6.52 16.88
CA ILE A 26 7.76 5.31 16.22
C ILE A 26 8.49 5.06 14.91
N ALA A 27 8.99 3.86 14.73
CA ALA A 27 9.63 3.45 13.49
C ALA A 27 8.53 3.17 12.43
N ALA A 28 8.58 3.90 11.32
CA ALA A 28 7.68 3.70 10.20
C ALA A 28 8.50 3.28 8.98
N ASN A 29 8.09 2.19 8.33
CA ASN A 29 8.76 1.71 7.13
C ASN A 29 8.04 2.27 5.90
N ILE A 30 8.79 2.93 5.03
CA ILE A 30 8.26 3.43 3.76
C ILE A 30 8.34 2.30 2.74
N GLU A 31 7.20 1.78 2.32
CA GLU A 31 7.14 0.67 1.37
C GLU A 31 7.08 1.15 -0.08
N ARG A 32 6.46 2.29 -0.31
CA ARG A 32 6.40 2.92 -1.62
C ARG A 32 6.21 4.42 -1.44
N ALA A 33 6.86 5.20 -2.28
CA ALA A 33 6.70 6.66 -2.31
C ALA A 33 6.69 7.16 -3.74
N VAL A 34 5.74 8.02 -4.04
CA VAL A 34 5.66 8.74 -5.32
C VAL A 34 5.46 10.21 -4.98
N ILE A 35 6.52 11.00 -5.15
CA ILE A 35 6.52 12.41 -4.75
C ILE A 35 6.98 13.26 -5.92
N ASP A 36 6.14 14.22 -6.30
CA ASP A 36 6.43 15.25 -7.29
C ASP A 36 6.55 16.61 -6.61
N GLY A 37 6.84 17.65 -7.39
CA GLY A 37 6.94 19.00 -6.86
C GLY A 37 5.63 19.58 -6.31
N ASP A 38 4.48 19.12 -6.81
CA ASP A 38 3.16 19.67 -6.47
C ASP A 38 2.29 18.73 -5.64
N GLU A 39 2.56 17.44 -5.68
CA GLU A 39 1.78 16.44 -4.94
C GLU A 39 2.60 15.18 -4.71
N GLY A 40 2.12 14.31 -3.84
CA GLY A 40 2.77 13.05 -3.60
C GLY A 40 1.95 12.17 -2.68
N TRP A 41 2.31 10.90 -2.62
CA TRP A 41 1.75 9.96 -1.66
C TRP A 41 2.81 8.93 -1.28
N THR A 42 2.64 8.38 -0.09
CA THR A 42 3.49 7.31 0.40
C THR A 42 2.63 6.21 1.00
N LEU A 43 3.12 4.98 0.91
CA LEU A 43 2.57 3.85 1.63
C LEU A 43 3.57 3.48 2.72
N ILE A 44 3.16 3.61 3.98
CA ILE A 44 4.01 3.34 5.13
C ILE A 44 3.42 2.23 5.99
N SER A 45 4.28 1.50 6.67
CA SER A 45 3.93 0.42 7.57
C SER A 45 4.32 0.80 8.99
N VAL A 46 3.36 0.69 9.92
CA VAL A 46 3.51 1.05 11.33
C VAL A 46 2.94 -0.09 12.18
N ALA A 47 3.48 -0.31 13.37
CA ALA A 47 2.95 -1.30 14.30
C ALA A 47 1.51 -0.97 14.69
N ASP A 48 0.66 -2.00 14.78
CA ASP A 48 -0.79 -1.83 14.97
C ASP A 48 -1.15 -1.04 16.25
N ASP A 49 -0.40 -1.23 17.31
CA ASP A 49 -0.62 -0.56 18.59
C ASP A 49 -0.15 0.91 18.62
N GLU A 50 0.60 1.33 17.60
CA GLU A 50 1.17 2.68 17.51
C GLU A 50 0.53 3.54 16.41
N VAL A 51 -0.40 2.97 15.65
CA VAL A 51 -1.02 3.63 14.49
C VAL A 51 -1.71 4.95 14.86
N GLU A 52 -2.50 4.94 15.94
CA GLU A 52 -3.25 6.14 16.33
C GLU A 52 -2.35 7.30 16.70
N ARG A 53 -1.29 7.03 17.45
CA ARG A 53 -0.29 8.05 17.82
C ARG A 53 0.41 8.61 16.59
N PHE A 54 0.77 7.73 15.65
CA PHE A 54 1.44 8.14 14.44
C PHE A 54 0.55 8.98 13.53
N ILE A 55 -0.72 8.59 13.37
CA ILE A 55 -1.71 9.37 12.63
C ILE A 55 -1.89 10.76 13.25
N ALA A 56 -1.98 10.84 14.57
CA ALA A 56 -2.11 12.13 15.26
C ALA A 56 -0.93 13.06 14.98
N ALA A 57 0.29 12.52 14.96
CA ALA A 57 1.49 13.28 14.65
C ALA A 57 1.58 13.72 13.18
N LEU A 58 1.00 12.90 12.26
CA LEU A 58 0.96 13.22 10.84
C LEU A 58 -0.18 14.17 10.45
N SER A 59 -1.18 14.35 11.32
CA SER A 59 -2.36 15.18 11.03
C SER A 59 -1.99 16.66 10.99
N LYS A 60 -1.62 17.14 9.80
CA LYS A 60 -1.21 18.52 9.54
C LYS A 60 -1.94 19.03 8.29
N PRO A 61 -2.06 20.36 8.11
CA PRO A 61 -2.64 20.91 6.87
C PRO A 61 -1.88 20.40 5.64
N GLY A 62 -2.63 19.98 4.63
CA GLY A 62 -2.06 19.45 3.39
C GLY A 62 -1.72 17.97 3.41
N VAL A 63 -2.04 17.26 4.50
CA VAL A 63 -1.78 15.81 4.64
C VAL A 63 -3.09 15.08 4.84
N SER A 64 -3.35 14.08 4.00
CA SER A 64 -4.52 13.19 4.10
C SER A 64 -4.05 11.77 4.38
N ILE A 65 -4.65 11.11 5.34
CA ILE A 65 -4.21 9.77 5.79
C ILE A 65 -5.38 8.80 5.69
N ARG A 66 -5.11 7.64 5.08
CA ARG A 66 -6.07 6.51 5.03
C ARG A 66 -5.41 5.24 5.51
N ILE A 67 -6.16 4.43 6.26
CA ILE A 67 -5.72 3.08 6.60
C ILE A 67 -6.01 2.17 5.40
N GLN A 68 -4.96 1.53 4.89
CA GLN A 68 -5.07 0.65 3.73
C GLN A 68 -5.23 -0.79 4.22
N LYS A 69 -6.44 -1.33 4.10
CA LYS A 69 -6.74 -2.71 4.55
C LYS A 69 -6.70 -3.72 3.41
N ASN A 70 -7.30 -3.40 2.27
CA ASN A 70 -7.40 -4.30 1.13
C ASN A 70 -6.85 -3.59 -0.11
N ALA A 71 -5.57 -3.80 -0.36
CA ALA A 71 -4.88 -3.13 -1.44
C ALA A 71 -5.22 -3.72 -2.80
N VAL A 72 -5.37 -5.04 -2.89
CA VAL A 72 -5.67 -5.75 -4.13
C VAL A 72 -6.97 -6.52 -4.00
N SER A 73 -7.81 -6.45 -5.02
CA SER A 73 -9.05 -7.21 -5.13
C SER A 73 -8.87 -8.34 -6.14
N HIS A 74 -9.31 -9.54 -5.79
CA HIS A 74 -9.23 -10.73 -6.62
C HIS A 74 -10.62 -11.25 -6.94
N ASN A 75 -10.96 -11.29 -8.24
CA ASN A 75 -12.22 -11.84 -8.71
C ASN A 75 -12.02 -13.33 -9.01
N ILE A 76 -12.45 -14.18 -8.09
CA ILE A 76 -12.28 -15.63 -8.19
C ILE A 76 -13.01 -16.20 -9.42
N THR A 77 -14.13 -15.61 -9.79
CA THR A 77 -14.93 -16.08 -10.93
C THR A 77 -14.20 -15.92 -12.26
N GLU A 78 -13.47 -14.81 -12.42
CA GLU A 78 -12.73 -14.52 -13.65
C GLU A 78 -11.34 -15.16 -13.66
N CYS A 79 -10.79 -15.47 -12.51
CA CYS A 79 -9.44 -16.03 -12.38
C CYS A 79 -9.38 -17.47 -12.88
N VAL A 80 -8.36 -17.77 -13.69
CA VAL A 80 -8.12 -19.14 -14.21
C VAL A 80 -6.90 -19.81 -13.57
N ASP A 81 -6.41 -19.26 -12.48
CA ASP A 81 -5.26 -19.79 -11.72
C ASP A 81 -3.99 -20.00 -12.59
N CYS A 82 -3.74 -19.10 -13.53
CA CYS A 82 -2.59 -19.21 -14.44
C CYS A 82 -1.24 -18.91 -13.79
N GLY A 83 -1.25 -18.21 -12.64
CA GLY A 83 -0.04 -17.93 -11.87
C GLY A 83 0.85 -16.81 -12.38
N LEU A 84 0.45 -16.07 -13.41
CA LEU A 84 1.27 -14.97 -13.95
C LEU A 84 1.55 -13.90 -12.89
N CYS A 85 0.56 -13.58 -12.06
CA CYS A 85 0.68 -12.61 -10.97
C CYS A 85 1.76 -13.03 -9.94
N ILE A 86 1.95 -14.32 -9.71
CA ILE A 86 2.99 -14.85 -8.82
C ILE A 86 4.38 -14.43 -9.31
N SER A 87 4.61 -14.55 -10.63
CA SER A 87 5.88 -14.18 -11.24
C SER A 87 6.13 -12.68 -11.25
N ILE A 88 5.08 -11.88 -11.36
CA ILE A 88 5.18 -10.42 -11.47
C ILE A 88 5.35 -9.76 -10.11
N CYS A 89 4.67 -10.25 -9.06
CA CYS A 89 4.67 -9.61 -7.75
C CYS A 89 5.96 -9.86 -6.98
N GLN A 90 6.75 -8.81 -6.76
CA GLN A 90 7.98 -8.87 -5.98
C GLN A 90 7.72 -8.97 -4.48
N LYS A 91 6.53 -8.61 -4.01
CA LYS A 91 6.16 -8.63 -2.60
C LYS A 91 5.52 -9.94 -2.16
N LYS A 92 5.42 -10.90 -3.06
CA LYS A 92 4.88 -12.23 -2.79
C LYS A 92 3.45 -12.20 -2.23
N VAL A 93 2.62 -11.34 -2.81
CA VAL A 93 1.19 -11.25 -2.48
C VAL A 93 0.46 -12.52 -2.90
N PHE A 94 0.92 -13.15 -3.97
CA PHE A 94 0.25 -14.30 -4.60
C PHE A 94 1.05 -15.57 -4.44
N SER A 95 0.33 -16.67 -4.19
CA SER A 95 0.91 -18.02 -4.12
C SER A 95 -0.15 -19.04 -4.55
N PHE A 96 0.26 -20.29 -4.72
CA PHE A 96 -0.68 -21.41 -4.93
C PHE A 96 -0.86 -22.18 -3.63
N ASP A 97 -2.07 -22.68 -3.40
CA ASP A 97 -2.32 -23.66 -2.36
C ASP A 97 -2.03 -25.09 -2.86
N GLU A 98 -2.36 -26.09 -2.04
CA GLU A 98 -2.12 -27.50 -2.37
C GLU A 98 -2.91 -27.97 -3.60
N ASP A 99 -4.05 -27.33 -3.90
CA ASP A 99 -4.91 -27.64 -5.03
C ASP A 99 -4.61 -26.79 -6.27
N TRP A 100 -3.49 -26.06 -6.26
CA TRP A 100 -3.08 -25.15 -7.33
C TRP A 100 -4.07 -24.01 -7.56
N LYS A 101 -4.77 -23.60 -6.51
CA LYS A 101 -5.62 -22.42 -6.51
C LYS A 101 -4.83 -21.20 -6.04
N LEU A 102 -5.12 -20.07 -6.62
CA LEU A 102 -4.44 -18.83 -6.27
C LEU A 102 -4.86 -18.35 -4.87
N VAL A 103 -3.86 -18.09 -4.04
CA VAL A 103 -4.03 -17.50 -2.71
C VAL A 103 -3.49 -16.08 -2.74
N VAL A 104 -4.24 -15.15 -2.17
CA VAL A 104 -3.89 -13.72 -2.15
C VAL A 104 -3.69 -13.27 -0.71
N GLU A 105 -2.57 -12.61 -0.44
CA GLU A 105 -2.27 -11.99 0.85
C GLU A 105 -2.20 -10.46 0.67
N PRO A 106 -3.36 -9.76 0.71
CA PRO A 106 -3.44 -8.33 0.38
C PRO A 106 -2.57 -7.42 1.25
N GLU A 107 -2.30 -7.84 2.47
CA GLU A 107 -1.49 -7.09 3.44
C GLU A 107 -0.05 -6.88 2.99
N ARG A 108 0.44 -7.69 2.05
CA ARG A 108 1.79 -7.55 1.50
C ARG A 108 1.87 -6.59 0.32
N CYS A 109 0.71 -6.20 -0.22
CA CYS A 109 0.64 -5.37 -1.43
C CYS A 109 1.12 -3.94 -1.17
N VAL A 110 1.89 -3.40 -2.12
CA VAL A 110 2.39 -2.02 -2.07
C VAL A 110 1.79 -1.14 -3.17
N LEU A 111 0.68 -1.55 -3.76
CA LEU A 111 -0.10 -0.78 -4.73
C LEU A 111 0.64 -0.48 -6.05
N CYS A 112 1.59 -1.31 -6.46
CA CYS A 112 2.32 -1.06 -7.72
C CYS A 112 1.47 -1.26 -8.98
N GLY A 113 0.40 -2.07 -8.91
CA GLY A 113 -0.55 -2.24 -10.00
C GLY A 113 -0.12 -3.17 -11.14
N ARG A 114 1.09 -3.71 -11.12
CA ARG A 114 1.59 -4.54 -12.21
C ARG A 114 0.77 -5.81 -12.43
N CYS A 115 0.36 -6.47 -11.35
CA CYS A 115 -0.44 -7.69 -11.45
C CYS A 115 -1.78 -7.44 -12.15
N ALA A 116 -2.44 -6.33 -11.83
CA ALA A 116 -3.71 -5.96 -12.45
C ALA A 116 -3.54 -5.63 -13.94
N GLU A 117 -2.44 -4.95 -14.28
CA GLU A 117 -2.12 -4.59 -15.66
C GLU A 117 -1.87 -5.81 -16.53
N PHE A 118 -1.16 -6.81 -16.01
CA PHE A 118 -0.74 -7.98 -16.78
C PHE A 118 -1.65 -9.20 -16.65
N CYS A 119 -2.67 -9.15 -15.80
CA CYS A 119 -3.61 -10.28 -15.68
C CYS A 119 -4.43 -10.42 -16.97
N PRO A 120 -4.31 -11.55 -17.72
CA PRO A 120 -5.01 -11.71 -19.00
C PRO A 120 -6.52 -11.80 -18.84
N GLN A 121 -6.99 -12.22 -17.67
CA GLN A 121 -8.42 -12.36 -17.37
C GLN A 121 -9.00 -11.14 -16.63
N ARG A 122 -8.18 -10.13 -16.36
CA ARG A 122 -8.56 -8.94 -15.59
C ARG A 122 -9.24 -9.28 -14.27
N ALA A 123 -8.76 -10.34 -13.62
CA ALA A 123 -9.28 -10.81 -12.34
C ALA A 123 -8.74 -10.03 -11.15
N LEU A 124 -7.79 -9.15 -11.37
CA LEU A 124 -7.13 -8.37 -10.32
C LEU A 124 -7.34 -6.88 -10.52
N SER A 125 -7.62 -6.18 -9.43
CA SER A 125 -7.69 -4.72 -9.42
C SER A 125 -7.02 -4.18 -8.16
N ILE A 126 -6.50 -2.95 -8.26
CA ILE A 126 -5.86 -2.28 -7.14
C ILE A 126 -6.82 -1.24 -6.58
N LEU A 127 -7.07 -1.33 -5.30
CA LEU A 127 -7.92 -0.38 -4.58
C LEU A 127 -7.06 0.82 -4.17
N LYS A 128 -7.36 1.95 -4.75
CA LYS A 128 -6.65 3.21 -4.46
C LYS A 128 -7.39 4.05 -3.45
#